data_6ae240e43fa2f73fee45400955b3e659
#
_entry.id   6ae240e43fa2f73fee45400955b3e659
#
_cell.length_a   1.000
_cell.length_b   1.000
_cell.length_c   1.000
_cell.angle_alpha   90.00
_cell.angle_beta   90.00
_cell.angle_gamma   90.00
#
_symmetry.space_group_name_H-M   'P 1'
#
loop_
_entity.id
_entity.type
_entity.pdbx_description
1 polymer ?
#
loop_
_entity_poly.entity_id
_entity_poly.type
_entity_poly.pdbx_seq_one_letter_code
_entity_poly.pdbx_strand_id
1 'polypeptide(L)'
;MALLRPQPGAFYRDQVSRLISWGHWFTFFNILLALGISSRYILANPWPETQLGVSYLILSWLGHFSFVGFITYLLTLFPLSFVIPNQKLMRNCSVVIAVLVLSVLLVDTQIYHVFKFHINPTVWELLLKEAQSKAELNWNFLFIVIPVLFLLELVISNYAWKMQLRRRKKTWGTAISTVLVSCFLLSHITYMAADAKLYEPIISQRANFPLSYPMTARSFLSKHGWLDMEQYKSKAAQVAELEHSKQRLNYPLKPLQVTEPEQKLNILLVVVSGLRADMLKPDVMPFLSEFAAKNQQFSQHMAGDNEHAGSLFSLFYGLPEAYRSNFDAEGVSPLLIDELQRQEYLLSAFSSNGLN
;
A
#
# COMPACT_ATOMS: atom_id res chain seq x y z
N MET A 1 42.99 -50.96 -14.17
CA MET A 1 42.26 -49.66 -14.40
C MET A 1 41.36 -49.46 -13.18
N ALA A 2 41.84 -48.77 -12.16
CA ALA A 2 41.11 -48.54 -10.90
C ALA A 2 40.03 -47.46 -11.11
N LEU A 3 38.80 -47.84 -11.06
CA LEU A 3 37.66 -46.93 -11.05
C LEU A 3 37.72 -46.10 -9.75
N LEU A 4 38.20 -44.86 -9.87
CA LEU A 4 38.15 -43.87 -8.78
C LEU A 4 36.70 -43.71 -8.31
N ARG A 5 36.37 -44.21 -7.15
CA ARG A 5 35.09 -43.93 -6.48
C ARG A 5 35.06 -42.43 -6.18
N PRO A 6 34.07 -41.69 -6.63
CA PRO A 6 33.97 -40.26 -6.33
C PRO A 6 33.89 -40.08 -4.80
N GLN A 7 34.66 -39.13 -4.28
CA GLN A 7 34.65 -38.83 -2.84
C GLN A 7 33.22 -38.36 -2.46
N PRO A 8 32.69 -38.70 -1.31
CA PRO A 8 31.32 -38.36 -0.87
C PRO A 8 31.01 -36.87 -0.95
N GLY A 9 32.02 -36.01 -0.67
CA GLY A 9 31.87 -34.55 -0.78
C GLY A 9 31.77 -34.00 -2.22
N ALA A 10 32.34 -34.72 -3.20
CA ALA A 10 32.24 -34.31 -4.61
C ALA A 10 30.81 -34.54 -5.17
N PHE A 11 30.18 -35.64 -4.75
CA PHE A 11 28.80 -35.95 -5.13
C PHE A 11 27.79 -34.92 -4.58
N TYR A 12 27.91 -34.55 -3.30
CA TYR A 12 27.11 -33.51 -2.67
C TYR A 12 27.25 -32.14 -3.38
N ARG A 13 28.48 -31.71 -3.64
CA ARG A 13 28.75 -30.44 -4.33
C ARG A 13 28.15 -30.41 -5.73
N ASP A 14 28.20 -31.50 -6.48
CA ASP A 14 27.59 -31.59 -7.80
C ASP A 14 26.06 -31.51 -7.73
N GLN A 15 25.44 -32.16 -6.75
CA GLN A 15 23.99 -32.08 -6.52
C GLN A 15 23.55 -30.64 -6.19
N VAL A 16 24.19 -29.99 -5.22
CA VAL A 16 23.88 -28.61 -4.83
C VAL A 16 24.09 -27.65 -6.01
N SER A 17 25.18 -27.80 -6.77
CA SER A 17 25.42 -26.97 -7.96
C SER A 17 24.31 -27.10 -9.02
N ARG A 18 23.79 -28.32 -9.22
CA ARG A 18 22.67 -28.57 -10.14
C ARG A 18 21.38 -27.94 -9.60
N LEU A 19 21.12 -28.01 -8.30
CA LEU A 19 19.95 -27.40 -7.68
C LEU A 19 20.00 -25.87 -7.76
N ILE A 20 21.15 -25.27 -7.53
CA ILE A 20 21.33 -23.82 -7.69
C ILE A 20 21.11 -23.40 -9.15
N SER A 21 21.68 -24.13 -10.12
CA SER A 21 21.49 -23.85 -11.55
C SER A 21 20.02 -24.00 -11.97
N TRP A 22 19.33 -25.00 -11.46
CA TRP A 22 17.88 -25.16 -11.65
C TRP A 22 17.11 -24.01 -11.00
N GLY A 23 17.46 -23.64 -9.77
CA GLY A 23 16.85 -22.56 -9.01
C GLY A 23 16.88 -21.23 -9.75
N HIS A 24 17.96 -20.90 -10.43
CA HIS A 24 18.04 -19.69 -11.27
C HIS A 24 17.00 -19.71 -12.41
N TRP A 25 16.83 -20.83 -13.12
CA TRP A 25 15.83 -20.95 -14.18
C TRP A 25 14.41 -20.94 -13.62
N PHE A 26 14.18 -21.62 -12.51
CA PHE A 26 12.90 -21.64 -11.84
C PHE A 26 12.48 -20.24 -11.39
N THR A 27 13.39 -19.51 -10.75
CA THR A 27 13.18 -18.11 -10.34
C THR A 27 12.92 -17.20 -11.54
N PHE A 28 13.65 -17.36 -12.62
CA PHE A 28 13.42 -16.57 -13.82
C PHE A 28 11.99 -16.73 -14.36
N PHE A 29 11.47 -17.95 -14.43
CA PHE A 29 10.08 -18.17 -14.85
C PHE A 29 9.06 -17.62 -13.84
N ASN A 30 9.36 -17.72 -12.56
CA ASN A 30 8.54 -17.12 -11.52
C ASN A 30 8.52 -15.58 -11.59
N ILE A 31 9.65 -14.95 -11.93
CA ILE A 31 9.68 -13.51 -12.20
C ILE A 31 8.75 -13.15 -13.38
N LEU A 32 8.78 -13.92 -14.46
CA LEU A 32 7.86 -13.68 -15.59
C LEU A 32 6.39 -13.83 -15.18
N LEU A 33 6.05 -14.81 -14.34
CA LEU A 33 4.69 -14.94 -13.81
C LEU A 33 4.32 -13.77 -12.89
N ALA A 34 5.24 -13.37 -12.00
CA ALA A 34 5.02 -12.23 -11.12
C ALA A 34 4.82 -10.94 -11.92
N LEU A 35 5.57 -10.73 -13.00
CA LEU A 35 5.37 -9.62 -13.94
C LEU A 35 3.98 -9.70 -14.61
N GLY A 36 3.56 -10.90 -15.03
CA GLY A 36 2.22 -11.10 -15.58
C GLY A 36 1.11 -10.75 -14.58
N ILE A 37 1.20 -11.23 -13.34
CA ILE A 37 0.21 -10.94 -12.29
C ILE A 37 0.24 -9.45 -11.92
N SER A 38 1.42 -8.88 -11.75
CA SER A 38 1.60 -7.49 -11.31
C SER A 38 1.24 -6.46 -12.39
N SER A 39 1.08 -6.84 -13.65
CA SER A 39 0.54 -5.95 -14.68
C SER A 39 -0.84 -5.39 -14.31
N ARG A 40 -1.59 -6.09 -13.44
CA ARG A 40 -2.87 -5.62 -12.90
C ARG A 40 -2.75 -4.31 -12.11
N TYR A 41 -1.61 -4.02 -11.46
CA TYR A 41 -1.39 -2.72 -10.81
C TYR A 41 -1.29 -1.59 -11.83
N ILE A 42 -0.64 -1.85 -12.97
CA ILE A 42 -0.54 -0.87 -14.06
C ILE A 42 -1.93 -0.58 -14.63
N LEU A 43 -2.74 -1.62 -14.85
CA LEU A 43 -4.09 -1.48 -15.39
C LEU A 43 -5.08 -0.86 -14.39
N ALA A 44 -4.79 -0.94 -13.09
CA ALA A 44 -5.63 -0.37 -12.05
C ALA A 44 -5.47 1.14 -11.89
N ASN A 45 -4.42 1.74 -12.43
CA ASN A 45 -4.12 3.16 -12.31
C ASN A 45 -4.20 3.86 -13.67
N PRO A 46 -4.49 5.17 -13.68
CA PRO A 46 -4.38 5.95 -14.92
C PRO A 46 -2.93 5.95 -15.41
N TRP A 47 -2.76 5.95 -16.72
CA TRP A 47 -1.43 6.04 -17.31
C TRP A 47 -0.82 7.44 -17.06
N PRO A 48 0.49 7.51 -16.80
CA PRO A 48 1.16 8.80 -16.64
C PRO A 48 1.06 9.64 -17.92
N GLU A 49 0.81 10.94 -17.76
CA GLU A 49 0.64 11.86 -18.90
C GLU A 49 1.94 12.11 -19.69
N THR A 50 3.09 11.87 -19.08
CA THR A 50 4.39 12.17 -19.68
C THR A 50 5.13 10.91 -20.11
N GLN A 51 5.89 10.98 -21.20
CA GLN A 51 6.71 9.87 -21.66
C GLN A 51 7.74 9.41 -20.63
N LEU A 52 8.29 10.36 -19.84
CA LEU A 52 9.23 10.03 -18.76
C LEU A 52 8.52 9.28 -17.64
N GLY A 53 7.29 9.66 -17.29
CA GLY A 53 6.46 8.94 -16.32
C GLY A 53 6.14 7.51 -16.77
N VAL A 54 5.80 7.32 -18.05
CA VAL A 54 5.57 5.99 -18.64
C VAL A 54 6.84 5.16 -18.65
N SER A 55 7.97 5.76 -19.03
CA SER A 55 9.27 5.07 -19.03
C SER A 55 9.64 4.61 -17.61
N TYR A 56 9.44 5.46 -16.61
CA TYR A 56 9.65 5.13 -15.21
C TYR A 56 8.73 3.99 -14.74
N LEU A 57 7.45 4.02 -15.11
CA LEU A 57 6.48 2.96 -14.79
C LEU A 57 6.97 1.59 -15.28
N ILE A 58 7.41 1.51 -16.53
CA ILE A 58 7.90 0.25 -17.12
C ILE A 58 9.21 -0.20 -16.46
N LEU A 59 10.17 0.73 -16.26
CA LEU A 59 11.45 0.43 -15.62
C LEU A 59 11.27 -0.03 -14.17
N SER A 60 10.41 0.65 -13.40
CA SER A 60 10.13 0.30 -12.02
C SER A 60 9.38 -1.03 -11.92
N TRP A 61 8.40 -1.29 -12.78
CA TRP A 61 7.70 -2.57 -12.84
C TRP A 61 8.66 -3.74 -13.12
N LEU A 62 9.45 -3.65 -14.20
CA LEU A 62 10.43 -4.69 -14.54
C LEU A 62 11.49 -4.87 -13.46
N GLY A 63 12.07 -3.77 -12.97
CA GLY A 63 13.14 -3.80 -11.99
C GLY A 63 12.67 -4.29 -10.62
N HIS A 64 11.56 -3.76 -10.13
CA HIS A 64 11.04 -4.07 -8.80
C HIS A 64 10.64 -5.55 -8.66
N PHE A 65 9.79 -6.07 -9.55
CA PHE A 65 9.37 -7.48 -9.46
C PHE A 65 10.49 -8.46 -9.75
N SER A 66 11.45 -8.10 -10.59
CA SER A 66 12.68 -8.90 -10.76
C SER A 66 13.52 -8.93 -9.49
N PHE A 67 13.68 -7.79 -8.82
CA PHE A 67 14.40 -7.69 -7.56
C PHE A 67 13.69 -8.49 -6.44
N VAL A 68 12.38 -8.32 -6.28
CA VAL A 68 11.60 -9.06 -5.27
C VAL A 68 11.67 -10.57 -5.53
N GLY A 69 11.53 -11.02 -6.78
CA GLY A 69 11.67 -12.42 -7.13
C GLY A 69 13.07 -12.97 -6.86
N PHE A 70 14.12 -12.20 -7.16
CA PHE A 70 15.49 -12.57 -6.86
C PHE A 70 15.77 -12.62 -5.35
N ILE A 71 15.30 -11.66 -4.58
CA ILE A 71 15.44 -11.66 -3.11
C ILE A 71 14.69 -12.84 -2.50
N THR A 72 13.49 -13.14 -2.98
CA THR A 72 12.75 -14.33 -2.55
C THR A 72 13.56 -15.61 -2.80
N TYR A 73 14.16 -15.76 -3.97
CA TYR A 73 15.07 -16.86 -4.26
C TYR A 73 16.25 -16.90 -3.29
N LEU A 74 16.93 -15.79 -3.11
CA LEU A 74 18.14 -15.68 -2.28
C LEU A 74 17.86 -16.03 -0.81
N LEU A 75 16.71 -15.63 -0.29
CA LEU A 75 16.36 -15.86 1.10
C LEU A 75 15.70 -17.23 1.36
N THR A 76 15.13 -17.86 0.35
CA THR A 76 14.39 -19.13 0.51
C THR A 76 15.06 -20.30 -0.23
N LEU A 77 15.02 -20.28 -1.56
CA LEU A 77 15.44 -21.45 -2.36
C LEU A 77 16.95 -21.66 -2.35
N PHE A 78 17.73 -20.58 -2.31
CA PHE A 78 19.18 -20.69 -2.29
C PHE A 78 19.71 -21.38 -1.01
N PRO A 79 19.36 -20.95 0.22
CA PRO A 79 19.77 -21.67 1.42
C PRO A 79 19.15 -23.08 1.51
N LEU A 80 17.90 -23.23 1.05
CA LEU A 80 17.22 -24.52 1.05
C LEU A 80 17.97 -25.56 0.17
N SER A 81 18.65 -25.13 -0.90
CA SER A 81 19.43 -26.03 -1.76
C SER A 81 20.63 -26.69 -1.07
N PHE A 82 21.11 -26.09 0.03
CA PHE A 82 22.17 -26.69 0.87
C PHE A 82 21.60 -27.61 1.94
N VAL A 83 20.41 -27.32 2.46
CA VAL A 83 19.77 -28.10 3.52
C VAL A 83 19.08 -29.34 2.95
N ILE A 84 18.47 -29.23 1.77
CA ILE A 84 17.73 -30.31 1.11
C ILE A 84 18.44 -30.72 -0.20
N PRO A 85 19.46 -31.58 -0.16
CA PRO A 85 20.14 -32.01 -1.38
C PRO A 85 19.30 -32.98 -2.23
N ASN A 86 18.18 -33.50 -1.69
CA ASN A 86 17.27 -34.36 -2.44
C ASN A 86 16.52 -33.54 -3.51
N GLN A 87 16.81 -33.84 -4.77
CA GLN A 87 16.25 -33.14 -5.93
C GLN A 87 14.73 -33.10 -5.96
N LYS A 88 14.05 -34.23 -5.68
CA LYS A 88 12.58 -34.30 -5.75
C LYS A 88 11.96 -33.47 -4.63
N LEU A 89 12.47 -33.62 -3.40
CA LEU A 89 11.96 -32.90 -2.24
C LEU A 89 12.19 -31.38 -2.38
N MET A 90 13.40 -30.96 -2.77
CA MET A 90 13.74 -29.57 -3.00
C MET A 90 12.80 -28.91 -4.02
N ARG A 91 12.56 -29.58 -5.15
CA ARG A 91 11.69 -29.06 -6.20
C ARG A 91 10.23 -28.93 -5.76
N ASN A 92 9.72 -29.92 -5.01
CA ASN A 92 8.35 -29.87 -4.48
C ASN A 92 8.20 -28.74 -3.44
N CYS A 93 9.15 -28.60 -2.51
CA CYS A 93 9.16 -27.50 -1.55
C CYS A 93 9.19 -26.14 -2.28
N SER A 94 10.01 -26.02 -3.31
CA SER A 94 10.10 -24.77 -4.10
C SER A 94 8.80 -24.43 -4.82
N VAL A 95 8.10 -25.42 -5.36
CA VAL A 95 6.77 -25.25 -5.97
C VAL A 95 5.77 -24.72 -4.95
N VAL A 96 5.73 -25.31 -3.75
CA VAL A 96 4.84 -24.82 -2.69
C VAL A 96 5.15 -23.39 -2.30
N ILE A 97 6.43 -23.05 -2.12
CA ILE A 97 6.86 -21.67 -1.79
C ILE A 97 6.45 -20.70 -2.92
N ALA A 98 6.69 -21.06 -4.18
CA ALA A 98 6.34 -20.24 -5.32
C ALA A 98 4.82 -19.97 -5.42
N VAL A 99 4.01 -21.03 -5.25
CA VAL A 99 2.54 -20.91 -5.24
C VAL A 99 2.08 -19.99 -4.11
N LEU A 100 2.64 -20.12 -2.92
CA LEU A 100 2.29 -19.23 -1.80
C LEU A 100 2.62 -17.77 -2.11
N VAL A 101 3.82 -17.48 -2.59
CA VAL A 101 4.26 -16.12 -2.92
C VAL A 101 3.41 -15.51 -4.03
N LEU A 102 3.17 -16.26 -5.11
CA LEU A 102 2.34 -15.79 -6.23
C LEU A 102 0.87 -15.64 -5.84
N SER A 103 0.35 -16.47 -4.94
CA SER A 103 -1.01 -16.35 -4.41
C SER A 103 -1.17 -15.09 -3.56
N VAL A 104 -0.19 -14.79 -2.69
CA VAL A 104 -0.18 -13.54 -1.92
C VAL A 104 -0.14 -12.33 -2.86
N LEU A 105 0.71 -12.36 -3.89
CA LEU A 105 0.77 -11.30 -4.89
C LEU A 105 -0.57 -11.14 -5.62
N LEU A 106 -1.22 -12.23 -5.99
CA LEU A 106 -2.52 -12.20 -6.65
C LEU A 106 -3.60 -11.59 -5.77
N VAL A 107 -3.64 -11.98 -4.48
CA VAL A 107 -4.56 -11.40 -3.48
C VAL A 107 -4.30 -9.91 -3.33
N ASP A 108 -3.03 -9.51 -3.23
CA ASP A 108 -2.68 -8.09 -3.12
C ASP A 108 -3.15 -7.29 -4.35
N THR A 109 -3.01 -7.83 -5.58
CA THR A 109 -3.54 -7.16 -6.77
C THR A 109 -5.05 -6.95 -6.72
N GLN A 110 -5.79 -7.88 -6.13
CA GLN A 110 -7.25 -7.78 -5.99
C GLN A 110 -7.63 -6.71 -4.96
N ILE A 111 -6.96 -6.70 -3.82
CA ILE A 111 -7.14 -5.68 -2.77
C ILE A 111 -6.79 -4.30 -3.31
N TYR A 112 -5.66 -4.17 -3.98
CA TYR A 112 -5.22 -2.90 -4.57
C TYR A 112 -6.19 -2.39 -5.63
N HIS A 113 -6.79 -3.26 -6.42
CA HIS A 113 -7.79 -2.86 -7.43
C HIS A 113 -9.00 -2.17 -6.79
N VAL A 114 -9.46 -2.67 -5.64
CA VAL A 114 -10.66 -2.16 -4.94
C VAL A 114 -10.32 -0.97 -4.05
N PHE A 115 -9.28 -1.12 -3.20
CA PHE A 115 -9.00 -0.18 -2.12
C PHE A 115 -7.85 0.80 -2.41
N LYS A 116 -7.06 0.58 -3.45
CA LYS A 116 -5.84 1.34 -3.77
C LYS A 116 -4.76 1.28 -2.68
N PHE A 117 -4.83 0.31 -1.79
CA PHE A 117 -3.83 0.01 -0.76
C PHE A 117 -3.30 -1.40 -0.94
N HIS A 118 -2.01 -1.61 -0.63
CA HIS A 118 -1.40 -2.92 -0.55
C HIS A 118 -1.70 -3.60 0.78
N ILE A 119 -1.56 -4.93 0.81
CA ILE A 119 -1.71 -5.70 2.05
C ILE A 119 -0.74 -5.18 3.10
N ASN A 120 -1.30 -4.76 4.22
CA ASN A 120 -0.58 -4.43 5.45
C ASN A 120 -1.39 -4.95 6.65
N PRO A 121 -0.84 -4.97 7.87
CA PRO A 121 -1.56 -5.48 9.04
C PRO A 121 -2.92 -4.83 9.28
N THR A 122 -3.04 -3.53 9.05
CA THR A 122 -4.30 -2.77 9.22
C THR A 122 -5.34 -3.16 8.18
N VAL A 123 -4.94 -3.26 6.92
CA VAL A 123 -5.83 -3.71 5.82
C VAL A 123 -6.27 -5.15 6.06
N TRP A 124 -5.37 -6.02 6.55
CA TRP A 124 -5.72 -7.39 6.90
C TRP A 124 -6.74 -7.47 8.03
N GLU A 125 -6.59 -6.65 9.07
CA GLU A 125 -7.57 -6.57 10.17
C GLU A 125 -8.93 -6.07 9.70
N LEU A 126 -8.96 -5.04 8.83
CA LEU A 126 -10.17 -4.56 8.18
C LEU A 126 -10.87 -5.64 7.38
N LEU A 127 -10.14 -6.37 6.53
CA LEU A 127 -10.69 -7.46 5.72
C LEU A 127 -11.29 -8.58 6.57
N LEU A 128 -10.67 -8.92 7.71
CA LEU A 128 -11.20 -9.93 8.62
C LEU A 128 -12.48 -9.46 9.34
N LYS A 129 -12.57 -8.17 9.66
CA LYS A 129 -13.78 -7.56 10.27
C LYS A 129 -14.92 -7.39 9.25
N GLU A 130 -14.56 -6.95 8.03
CA GLU A 130 -15.52 -6.73 6.93
C GLU A 130 -15.93 -8.02 6.19
N ALA A 131 -15.23 -9.14 6.39
CA ALA A 131 -15.68 -10.43 5.88
C ALA A 131 -17.09 -10.81 6.40
N GLN A 132 -17.59 -10.13 7.43
CA GLN A 132 -18.98 -10.19 7.90
C GLN A 132 -19.92 -9.18 7.21
N SER A 133 -19.42 -8.16 6.54
CA SER A 133 -20.17 -7.19 5.77
C SER A 133 -19.80 -7.32 4.29
N LYS A 134 -20.80 -7.38 3.43
CA LYS A 134 -20.81 -7.55 1.97
C LYS A 134 -19.75 -6.78 1.15
N ALA A 135 -18.47 -6.86 1.51
CA ALA A 135 -17.39 -6.35 0.66
C ALA A 135 -17.32 -7.23 -0.60
N GLU A 136 -17.43 -6.63 -1.77
CA GLU A 136 -17.50 -7.28 -3.10
C GLU A 136 -16.17 -7.97 -3.52
N LEU A 137 -15.38 -8.44 -2.57
CA LEU A 137 -14.20 -9.24 -2.85
C LEU A 137 -14.65 -10.68 -3.18
N ASN A 138 -14.68 -10.98 -4.45
CA ASN A 138 -15.02 -12.34 -4.91
C ASN A 138 -13.83 -13.29 -4.64
N TRP A 139 -13.80 -13.88 -3.45
CA TRP A 139 -12.77 -14.85 -3.05
C TRP A 139 -12.91 -16.20 -3.79
N ASN A 140 -14.04 -16.45 -4.44
CA ASN A 140 -14.29 -17.74 -5.09
C ASN A 140 -13.29 -18.04 -6.21
N PHE A 141 -12.76 -17.01 -6.86
CA PHE A 141 -11.77 -17.22 -7.92
C PHE A 141 -10.47 -17.84 -7.41
N LEU A 142 -10.10 -17.64 -6.13
CA LEU A 142 -8.90 -18.24 -5.55
C LEU A 142 -8.96 -19.77 -5.51
N PHE A 143 -10.15 -20.35 -5.31
CA PHE A 143 -10.33 -21.79 -5.34
C PHE A 143 -10.01 -22.42 -6.70
N ILE A 144 -10.11 -21.66 -7.76
CA ILE A 144 -9.76 -22.10 -9.11
C ILE A 144 -8.31 -21.73 -9.43
N VAL A 145 -7.88 -20.50 -9.13
CA VAL A 145 -6.59 -19.99 -9.57
C VAL A 145 -5.43 -20.63 -8.79
N ILE A 146 -5.57 -20.89 -7.49
CA ILE A 146 -4.49 -21.51 -6.70
C ILE A 146 -4.14 -22.92 -7.20
N PRO A 147 -5.09 -23.84 -7.45
CA PRO A 147 -4.79 -25.11 -8.09
C PRO A 147 -4.18 -24.98 -9.49
N VAL A 148 -4.64 -24.03 -10.30
CA VAL A 148 -4.07 -23.76 -11.63
C VAL A 148 -2.63 -23.28 -11.52
N LEU A 149 -2.32 -22.35 -10.60
CA LEU A 149 -0.96 -21.91 -10.31
C LEU A 149 -0.08 -23.08 -9.85
N PHE A 150 -0.60 -23.94 -8.99
CA PHE A 150 0.14 -25.12 -8.52
C PHE A 150 0.52 -26.06 -9.68
N LEU A 151 -0.44 -26.38 -10.56
CA LEU A 151 -0.17 -27.18 -11.75
C LEU A 151 0.84 -26.50 -12.69
N LEU A 152 0.72 -25.20 -12.90
CA LEU A 152 1.64 -24.42 -13.71
C LEU A 152 3.05 -24.44 -13.12
N GLU A 153 3.19 -24.28 -11.80
CA GLU A 153 4.48 -24.34 -11.11
C GLU A 153 5.15 -25.72 -11.20
N LEU A 154 4.37 -26.80 -11.18
CA LEU A 154 4.89 -28.15 -11.43
C LEU A 154 5.46 -28.27 -12.86
N VAL A 155 4.76 -27.72 -13.86
CA VAL A 155 5.22 -27.69 -15.25
C VAL A 155 6.50 -26.85 -15.37
N ILE A 156 6.52 -25.66 -14.79
CA ILE A 156 7.69 -24.77 -14.77
C ILE A 156 8.88 -25.42 -14.09
N SER A 157 8.68 -26.06 -12.93
CA SER A 157 9.72 -26.78 -12.22
C SER A 157 10.36 -27.88 -13.08
N ASN A 158 9.53 -28.63 -13.80
CA ASN A 158 10.00 -29.67 -14.73
C ASN A 158 10.72 -29.06 -15.94
N TYR A 159 10.20 -27.98 -16.49
CA TYR A 159 10.81 -27.29 -17.64
C TYR A 159 12.15 -26.67 -17.26
N ALA A 160 12.23 -25.97 -16.12
CA ALA A 160 13.47 -25.42 -15.59
C ALA A 160 14.54 -26.50 -15.39
N TRP A 161 14.13 -27.70 -14.94
CA TRP A 161 15.05 -28.84 -14.81
C TRP A 161 15.59 -29.30 -16.17
N LYS A 162 14.74 -29.38 -17.18
CA LYS A 162 15.19 -29.72 -18.54
C LYS A 162 16.11 -28.63 -19.13
N MET A 163 15.82 -27.37 -18.88
CA MET A 163 16.65 -26.26 -19.33
C MET A 163 18.07 -26.26 -18.72
N GLN A 164 18.17 -26.58 -17.43
CA GLN A 164 19.45 -26.72 -16.74
C GLN A 164 20.31 -27.86 -17.32
N LEU A 165 19.69 -28.94 -17.75
CA LEU A 165 20.40 -30.07 -18.38
C LEU A 165 20.91 -29.77 -19.81
N ARG A 166 20.28 -28.82 -20.50
CA ARG A 166 20.75 -28.38 -21.82
C ARG A 166 21.96 -27.46 -21.65
N ARG A 167 23.14 -27.88 -22.08
CA ARG A 167 24.37 -27.05 -22.11
C ARG A 167 24.22 -25.88 -23.09
N ARG A 168 23.41 -24.87 -22.76
CA ARG A 168 23.37 -23.61 -23.49
C ARG A 168 24.49 -22.68 -23.03
N LYS A 169 25.08 -21.94 -23.97
CA LYS A 169 26.09 -20.90 -23.67
C LYS A 169 25.58 -19.98 -22.57
N LYS A 170 26.38 -19.80 -21.53
CA LYS A 170 26.09 -19.06 -20.28
C LYS A 170 25.75 -17.57 -20.49
N THR A 171 25.93 -17.06 -21.70
CA THR A 171 25.81 -15.65 -22.09
C THR A 171 24.38 -15.08 -22.00
N TRP A 172 23.36 -15.89 -22.28
CA TRP A 172 21.97 -15.39 -22.26
C TRP A 172 21.47 -15.06 -20.83
N GLY A 173 21.80 -15.88 -19.85
CA GLY A 173 21.40 -15.63 -18.47
C GLY A 173 22.04 -14.36 -17.91
N THR A 174 23.31 -14.11 -18.20
CA THR A 174 23.99 -12.88 -17.80
C THR A 174 23.42 -11.65 -18.48
N ALA A 175 23.12 -11.70 -19.77
CA ALA A 175 22.52 -10.59 -20.50
C ALA A 175 21.15 -10.21 -19.91
N ILE A 176 20.26 -11.18 -19.68
CA ILE A 176 18.95 -10.95 -19.08
C ILE A 176 19.09 -10.37 -17.67
N SER A 177 19.93 -10.96 -16.82
CA SER A 177 20.16 -10.46 -15.46
C SER A 177 20.71 -9.03 -15.47
N THR A 178 21.61 -8.69 -16.38
CA THR A 178 22.15 -7.33 -16.53
C THR A 178 21.04 -6.34 -16.89
N VAL A 179 20.15 -6.70 -17.83
CA VAL A 179 19.02 -5.83 -18.21
C VAL A 179 18.09 -5.60 -17.02
N LEU A 180 17.71 -6.65 -16.28
CA LEU A 180 16.79 -6.53 -15.14
C LEU A 180 17.41 -5.70 -13.99
N VAL A 181 18.70 -5.92 -13.69
CA VAL A 181 19.42 -5.11 -12.71
C VAL A 181 19.55 -3.66 -13.17
N SER A 182 19.80 -3.42 -14.45
CA SER A 182 19.83 -2.07 -15.00
C SER A 182 18.47 -1.37 -14.89
N CYS A 183 17.36 -2.06 -15.16
CA CYS A 183 16.02 -1.52 -14.98
C CYS A 183 15.79 -1.12 -13.52
N PHE A 184 16.18 -1.96 -12.57
CA PHE A 184 16.09 -1.67 -11.15
C PHE A 184 16.89 -0.43 -10.75
N LEU A 185 18.17 -0.36 -11.11
CA LEU A 185 19.03 0.77 -10.78
C LEU A 185 18.55 2.07 -11.45
N LEU A 186 18.20 2.01 -12.73
CA LEU A 186 17.70 3.17 -13.47
C LEU A 186 16.39 3.70 -12.88
N SER A 187 15.47 2.83 -12.44
CA SER A 187 14.24 3.27 -11.79
C SER A 187 14.53 4.04 -10.50
N HIS A 188 15.46 3.57 -9.66
CA HIS A 188 15.84 4.27 -8.43
C HIS A 188 16.55 5.61 -8.70
N ILE A 189 17.47 5.66 -9.68
CA ILE A 189 18.15 6.90 -10.07
C ILE A 189 17.15 7.91 -10.62
N THR A 190 16.22 7.47 -11.47
CA THR A 190 15.18 8.34 -12.03
C THR A 190 14.26 8.87 -10.94
N TYR A 191 13.89 8.03 -9.96
CA TYR A 191 13.07 8.47 -8.83
C TYR A 191 13.81 9.49 -7.95
N MET A 192 15.09 9.27 -7.63
CA MET A 192 15.89 10.24 -6.87
C MET A 192 15.93 11.61 -7.55
N ALA A 193 16.12 11.63 -8.87
CA ALA A 193 16.13 12.88 -9.63
C ALA A 193 14.75 13.55 -9.68
N ALA A 194 13.68 12.78 -9.82
CA ALA A 194 12.31 13.25 -9.81
C ALA A 194 11.91 13.80 -8.43
N ASP A 195 12.26 13.09 -7.36
CA ASP A 195 12.00 13.49 -5.99
C ASP A 195 12.70 14.82 -5.64
N ALA A 196 13.96 14.99 -6.05
CA ALA A 196 14.69 16.24 -5.86
C ALA A 196 14.08 17.44 -6.61
N LYS A 197 13.38 17.20 -7.72
CA LYS A 197 12.72 18.23 -8.55
C LYS A 197 11.23 18.37 -8.29
N LEU A 198 10.66 17.55 -7.38
CA LEU A 198 9.20 17.46 -7.15
C LEU A 198 8.43 17.19 -8.45
N TYR A 199 8.95 16.26 -9.27
CA TYR A 199 8.34 15.92 -10.55
C TYR A 199 7.21 14.89 -10.36
N GLU A 200 5.97 15.41 -10.28
CA GLU A 200 4.76 14.70 -9.91
C GLU A 200 4.48 13.44 -10.75
N PRO A 201 4.63 13.43 -12.09
CA PRO A 201 4.35 12.26 -12.91
C PRO A 201 5.16 10.99 -12.54
N ILE A 202 6.21 11.12 -11.73
CA ILE A 202 7.01 10.01 -11.21
C ILE A 202 6.76 9.79 -9.72
N ILE A 203 6.67 10.88 -8.93
CA ILE A 203 6.53 10.78 -7.47
C ILE A 203 5.21 10.11 -7.09
N SER A 204 4.12 10.42 -7.77
CA SER A 204 2.80 9.82 -7.58
C SER A 204 2.79 8.30 -7.74
N GLN A 205 3.74 7.74 -8.49
CA GLN A 205 3.84 6.29 -8.72
C GLN A 205 4.50 5.53 -7.56
N ARG A 206 4.92 6.21 -6.48
CA ARG A 206 5.63 5.60 -5.35
C ARG A 206 4.90 4.39 -4.76
N ALA A 207 3.58 4.46 -4.66
CA ALA A 207 2.73 3.47 -4.03
C ALA A 207 2.09 2.47 -5.00
N ASN A 208 2.50 2.44 -6.28
CA ASN A 208 1.88 1.58 -7.29
C ASN A 208 2.17 0.09 -7.09
N PHE A 209 3.25 -0.27 -6.40
CA PHE A 209 3.69 -1.66 -6.23
C PHE A 209 3.90 -2.01 -4.76
N PRO A 210 3.57 -3.23 -4.33
CA PRO A 210 3.77 -3.68 -2.96
C PRO A 210 5.26 -3.69 -2.61
N LEU A 211 5.60 -3.34 -1.36
CA LEU A 211 6.98 -3.28 -0.87
C LEU A 211 7.89 -2.33 -1.68
N SER A 212 7.33 -1.40 -2.44
CA SER A 212 8.10 -0.44 -3.21
C SER A 212 8.51 0.73 -2.32
N TYR A 213 9.81 0.83 -2.05
CA TYR A 213 10.43 1.95 -1.33
C TYR A 213 11.50 2.58 -2.22
N PRO A 214 11.11 3.45 -3.18
CA PRO A 214 12.08 4.09 -4.05
C PRO A 214 13.09 4.92 -3.24
N MET A 215 14.35 4.89 -3.64
CA MET A 215 15.42 5.62 -2.97
C MET A 215 15.23 7.12 -3.13
N THR A 216 15.44 7.84 -2.04
CA THR A 216 15.53 9.31 -2.04
C THR A 216 16.94 9.73 -1.64
N ALA A 217 17.44 10.83 -2.16
CA ALA A 217 18.80 11.29 -1.90
C ALA A 217 18.86 12.75 -1.41
N ARG A 218 17.76 13.28 -0.86
CA ARG A 218 17.63 14.70 -0.46
C ARG A 218 18.75 15.18 0.44
N SER A 219 19.07 14.42 1.49
CA SER A 219 20.17 14.75 2.43
C SER A 219 21.53 14.72 1.78
N PHE A 220 21.77 13.77 0.88
CA PHE A 220 23.02 13.68 0.13
C PHE A 220 23.16 14.85 -0.84
N LEU A 221 22.14 15.13 -1.62
CA LEU A 221 22.12 16.24 -2.60
C LEU A 221 22.26 17.60 -1.92
N SER A 222 21.61 17.79 -0.76
CA SER A 222 21.75 19.03 0.01
C SER A 222 23.16 19.22 0.57
N LYS A 223 23.77 18.17 1.13
CA LYS A 223 25.14 18.23 1.65
C LYS A 223 26.19 18.58 0.58
N HIS A 224 25.93 18.22 -0.67
CA HIS A 224 26.82 18.52 -1.79
C HIS A 224 26.46 19.80 -2.55
N GLY A 225 25.48 20.58 -2.05
CA GLY A 225 25.04 21.83 -2.68
C GLY A 225 24.24 21.64 -3.97
N TRP A 226 23.78 20.44 -4.29
CA TRP A 226 22.97 20.13 -5.48
C TRP A 226 21.48 20.31 -5.27
N LEU A 227 21.04 20.47 -4.02
CA LEU A 227 19.66 20.71 -3.64
C LEU A 227 19.60 21.76 -2.53
N ASP A 228 18.93 22.87 -2.79
CA ASP A 228 18.56 23.85 -1.77
C ASP A 228 17.31 23.34 -1.01
N MET A 229 17.49 23.04 0.28
CA MET A 229 16.42 22.48 1.10
C MET A 229 15.33 23.50 1.45
N GLU A 230 15.64 24.80 1.48
CA GLU A 230 14.62 25.83 1.74
C GLU A 230 13.73 26.04 0.52
N GLN A 231 14.34 26.12 -0.66
CA GLN A 231 13.59 26.15 -1.92
C GLN A 231 12.78 24.87 -2.15
N TYR A 232 13.35 23.71 -1.80
CA TYR A 232 12.63 22.44 -1.91
C TYR A 232 11.38 22.44 -1.02
N LYS A 233 11.50 22.83 0.25
CA LYS A 233 10.37 22.88 1.19
C LYS A 233 9.31 23.90 0.74
N SER A 234 9.72 25.08 0.28
CA SER A 234 8.82 26.11 -0.23
C SER A 234 8.05 25.59 -1.45
N LYS A 235 8.73 24.98 -2.42
CA LYS A 235 8.07 24.39 -3.60
C LYS A 235 7.17 23.21 -3.25
N ALA A 236 7.59 22.37 -2.31
CA ALA A 236 6.77 21.24 -1.85
C ALA A 236 5.47 21.74 -1.19
N ALA A 237 5.54 22.80 -0.39
CA ALA A 237 4.36 23.43 0.19
C ALA A 237 3.44 24.03 -0.89
N GLN A 238 4.00 24.73 -1.89
CA GLN A 238 3.22 25.26 -3.02
C GLN A 238 2.55 24.16 -3.86
N VAL A 239 3.25 23.06 -4.12
CA VAL A 239 2.66 21.90 -4.85
C VAL A 239 1.53 21.28 -4.05
N ALA A 240 1.71 21.10 -2.74
CA ALA A 240 0.65 20.58 -1.87
C ALA A 240 -0.58 21.52 -1.87
N GLU A 241 -0.37 22.83 -1.80
CA GLU A 241 -1.44 23.84 -1.85
C GLU A 241 -2.17 23.82 -3.21
N LEU A 242 -1.43 23.69 -4.32
CA LEU A 242 -2.00 23.59 -5.67
C LEU A 242 -2.79 22.28 -5.88
N GLU A 243 -2.35 21.18 -5.29
CA GLU A 243 -3.11 19.90 -5.34
C GLU A 243 -4.39 19.99 -4.53
N HIS A 244 -4.35 20.60 -3.36
CA HIS A 244 -5.56 20.90 -2.58
C HIS A 244 -6.53 21.80 -3.36
N SER A 245 -6.03 22.80 -4.07
CA SER A 245 -6.89 23.70 -4.87
C SER A 245 -7.50 23.07 -6.13
N LYS A 246 -6.91 22.00 -6.66
CA LYS A 246 -7.45 21.26 -7.83
C LYS A 246 -8.61 20.34 -7.49
N GLN A 247 -8.73 19.92 -6.25
CA GLN A 247 -9.85 19.11 -5.76
C GLN A 247 -10.99 20.06 -5.34
N ARG A 248 -11.79 20.53 -6.30
CA ARG A 248 -13.01 21.30 -5.98
C ARG A 248 -13.90 20.44 -5.09
N LEU A 249 -14.26 21.01 -3.96
CA LEU A 249 -15.22 20.37 -3.06
C LEU A 249 -16.59 20.31 -3.73
N ASN A 250 -17.17 19.12 -3.75
CA ASN A 250 -18.54 18.92 -4.11
C ASN A 250 -19.35 18.58 -2.84
N TYR A 251 -19.54 19.60 -2.02
CA TYR A 251 -20.20 19.47 -0.73
C TYR A 251 -21.31 20.55 -0.59
N PRO A 252 -22.53 20.14 -0.25
CA PRO A 252 -23.00 18.76 -0.13
C PRO A 252 -23.22 18.11 -1.49
N LEU A 253 -23.01 16.78 -1.60
CA LEU A 253 -23.24 16.02 -2.84
C LEU A 253 -24.68 16.08 -3.31
N LYS A 254 -25.62 16.28 -2.38
CA LYS A 254 -27.05 16.49 -2.64
C LYS A 254 -27.58 17.55 -1.66
N PRO A 255 -28.52 18.39 -2.09
CA PRO A 255 -29.13 19.36 -1.20
C PRO A 255 -29.83 18.64 -0.03
N LEU A 256 -29.69 19.18 1.16
CA LEU A 256 -30.34 18.65 2.36
C LEU A 256 -31.86 18.89 2.24
N GLN A 257 -32.61 17.85 2.44
CA GLN A 257 -34.07 17.96 2.55
C GLN A 257 -34.46 17.94 4.05
N VAL A 258 -34.72 19.11 4.59
CA VAL A 258 -35.09 19.26 6.01
C VAL A 258 -36.55 19.65 6.09
N THR A 259 -37.30 18.91 6.91
CA THR A 259 -38.65 19.28 7.30
C THR A 259 -38.61 20.29 8.43
N GLU A 260 -39.32 21.38 8.33
CA GLU A 260 -39.37 22.36 9.41
C GLU A 260 -39.99 21.71 10.66
N PRO A 261 -39.34 21.86 11.84
CA PRO A 261 -39.84 21.29 13.07
C PRO A 261 -41.13 22.02 13.52
N GLU A 262 -42.09 21.28 14.03
CA GLU A 262 -43.30 21.86 14.60
C GLU A 262 -42.99 22.80 15.77
N GLN A 263 -41.90 22.52 16.51
CA GLN A 263 -41.41 23.36 17.61
C GLN A 263 -39.88 23.47 17.54
N LYS A 264 -39.36 24.69 17.55
CA LYS A 264 -37.92 24.96 17.63
C LYS A 264 -37.45 24.76 19.06
N LEU A 265 -36.56 23.80 19.24
CA LEU A 265 -35.92 23.54 20.53
C LEU A 265 -34.63 24.30 20.66
N ASN A 266 -34.26 24.75 21.86
CA ASN A 266 -32.93 25.26 22.14
C ASN A 266 -31.91 24.11 22.15
N ILE A 267 -30.78 24.32 21.50
CA ILE A 267 -29.70 23.32 21.40
C ILE A 267 -28.48 23.85 22.16
N LEU A 268 -28.00 23.09 23.13
CA LEU A 268 -26.73 23.34 23.83
C LEU A 268 -25.77 22.20 23.50
N LEU A 269 -24.71 22.51 22.77
CA LEU A 269 -23.64 21.58 22.47
C LEU A 269 -22.42 21.86 23.36
N VAL A 270 -22.08 20.92 24.24
CA VAL A 270 -20.91 21.02 25.11
C VAL A 270 -19.86 20.04 24.65
N VAL A 271 -18.73 20.55 24.15
CA VAL A 271 -17.61 19.75 23.65
C VAL A 271 -16.47 19.83 24.65
N VAL A 272 -16.04 18.68 25.19
CA VAL A 272 -14.93 18.59 26.14
C VAL A 272 -13.76 17.88 25.44
N SER A 273 -12.76 18.66 25.00
CA SER A 273 -11.58 18.12 24.37
C SER A 273 -10.66 17.42 25.39
N GLY A 274 -10.05 16.31 24.97
CA GLY A 274 -9.14 15.54 25.83
C GLY A 274 -9.82 14.67 26.87
N LEU A 275 -11.15 14.61 26.94
CA LEU A 275 -11.87 13.72 27.83
C LEU A 275 -11.76 12.26 27.30
N ARG A 276 -11.23 11.38 28.15
CA ARG A 276 -11.14 9.96 27.87
C ARG A 276 -12.48 9.27 28.19
N ALA A 277 -12.96 8.44 27.27
CA ALA A 277 -14.24 7.72 27.41
C ALA A 277 -14.26 6.79 28.64
N ASP A 278 -13.13 6.21 29.04
CA ASP A 278 -12.99 5.34 30.20
C ASP A 278 -13.06 6.08 31.54
N MET A 279 -13.02 7.41 31.54
CA MET A 279 -13.19 8.25 32.74
C MET A 279 -14.65 8.53 33.10
N LEU A 280 -15.59 8.21 32.19
CA LEU A 280 -17.02 8.34 32.50
C LEU A 280 -17.47 7.19 33.44
N LYS A 281 -17.07 7.30 34.69
CA LYS A 281 -17.40 6.33 35.77
C LYS A 281 -17.92 7.04 37.01
N PRO A 282 -18.79 6.40 37.80
CA PRO A 282 -19.40 7.02 38.98
C PRO A 282 -18.39 7.51 40.03
N ASP A 283 -17.25 6.85 40.17
CA ASP A 283 -16.16 7.20 41.08
C ASP A 283 -15.30 8.38 40.61
N VAL A 284 -15.26 8.63 39.30
CA VAL A 284 -14.47 9.71 38.69
C VAL A 284 -15.32 10.91 38.32
N MET A 285 -16.47 10.66 37.70
CA MET A 285 -17.41 11.68 37.20
C MET A 285 -18.86 11.33 37.63
N PRO A 286 -19.20 11.40 38.91
CA PRO A 286 -20.48 10.91 39.42
C PRO A 286 -21.68 11.59 38.78
N PHE A 287 -21.66 12.92 38.68
CA PHE A 287 -22.76 13.68 38.10
C PHE A 287 -22.98 13.34 36.62
N LEU A 288 -21.90 13.30 35.82
CA LEU A 288 -21.99 13.02 34.41
C LEU A 288 -22.39 11.55 34.12
N SER A 289 -21.93 10.64 34.99
CA SER A 289 -22.33 9.23 34.93
C SER A 289 -23.81 9.03 35.22
N GLU A 290 -24.34 9.74 36.23
CA GLU A 290 -25.76 9.72 36.57
C GLU A 290 -26.60 10.34 35.47
N PHE A 291 -26.13 11.45 34.86
CA PHE A 291 -26.79 12.09 33.73
C PHE A 291 -26.82 11.15 32.52
N ALA A 292 -25.71 10.51 32.17
CA ALA A 292 -25.62 9.56 31.07
C ALA A 292 -26.54 8.35 31.27
N ALA A 293 -26.66 7.84 32.49
CA ALA A 293 -27.53 6.71 32.82
C ALA A 293 -29.03 7.02 32.63
N LYS A 294 -29.41 8.31 32.77
CA LYS A 294 -30.80 8.76 32.58
C LYS A 294 -31.15 9.24 31.19
N ASN A 295 -30.14 9.34 30.30
CA ASN A 295 -30.26 9.88 28.96
C ASN A 295 -29.67 8.94 27.92
N GLN A 296 -29.69 9.33 26.64
CA GLN A 296 -29.14 8.55 25.56
C GLN A 296 -27.61 8.66 25.58
N GLN A 297 -26.91 7.52 25.62
CA GLN A 297 -25.47 7.42 25.59
C GLN A 297 -25.02 6.63 24.37
N PHE A 298 -24.04 7.15 23.63
CA PHE A 298 -23.40 6.49 22.49
C PHE A 298 -22.01 5.97 22.91
N SER A 299 -21.92 4.69 23.23
CA SER A 299 -20.69 4.06 23.74
C SER A 299 -19.65 3.73 22.66
N GLN A 300 -20.07 3.73 21.39
CA GLN A 300 -19.21 3.40 20.24
C GLN A 300 -18.93 4.62 19.34
N HIS A 301 -19.18 5.81 19.84
CA HIS A 301 -18.84 7.03 19.12
C HIS A 301 -17.33 7.28 19.22
N MET A 302 -16.67 7.49 18.08
CA MET A 302 -15.24 7.79 17.98
C MET A 302 -15.05 9.21 17.47
N ALA A 303 -14.02 9.88 18.00
CA ALA A 303 -13.56 11.15 17.44
C ALA A 303 -13.05 10.95 16.01
N GLY A 304 -13.24 11.95 15.15
CA GLY A 304 -12.79 11.88 13.77
C GLY A 304 -11.27 12.00 13.60
N ASP A 305 -10.58 12.50 14.64
CA ASP A 305 -9.13 12.66 14.68
C ASP A 305 -8.63 12.64 16.13
N ASN A 306 -7.31 12.48 16.31
CA ASN A 306 -6.64 12.59 17.62
C ASN A 306 -6.33 14.04 18.01
N GLU A 307 -6.40 14.98 17.07
CA GLU A 307 -6.20 16.40 17.31
C GLU A 307 -7.53 17.13 17.53
N HIS A 308 -7.49 18.22 18.32
CA HIS A 308 -8.66 19.00 18.66
C HIS A 308 -9.36 19.59 17.43
N ALA A 309 -8.59 20.19 16.54
CA ALA A 309 -9.12 20.87 15.36
C ALA A 309 -9.73 19.88 14.33
N GLY A 310 -9.09 18.74 14.10
CA GLY A 310 -9.60 17.69 13.24
C GLY A 310 -10.85 17.03 13.79
N SER A 311 -10.93 16.83 15.11
CA SER A 311 -12.13 16.32 15.77
C SER A 311 -13.32 17.27 15.69
N LEU A 312 -13.10 18.59 15.86
CA LEU A 312 -14.14 19.61 15.69
C LEU A 312 -14.62 19.66 14.23
N PHE A 313 -13.69 19.62 13.27
CA PHE A 313 -14.05 19.52 11.86
C PHE A 313 -14.98 18.33 11.60
N SER A 314 -14.60 17.15 12.06
CA SER A 314 -15.42 15.95 11.89
C SER A 314 -16.77 16.04 12.57
N LEU A 315 -16.86 16.70 13.72
CA LEU A 315 -18.11 16.92 14.45
C LEU A 315 -19.10 17.79 13.67
N PHE A 316 -18.63 18.90 13.10
CA PHE A 316 -19.50 19.88 12.45
C PHE A 316 -19.78 19.54 10.98
N TYR A 317 -18.79 19.01 10.25
CA TYR A 317 -18.93 18.68 8.82
C TYR A 317 -19.41 17.25 8.56
N GLY A 318 -19.30 16.35 9.55
CA GLY A 318 -19.62 14.93 9.38
C GLY A 318 -18.65 14.20 8.45
N LEU A 319 -17.42 14.71 8.28
CA LEU A 319 -16.40 14.21 7.38
C LEU A 319 -15.09 13.90 8.12
N PRO A 320 -14.27 12.95 7.62
CA PRO A 320 -12.93 12.73 8.15
C PRO A 320 -12.04 13.98 8.04
N GLU A 321 -11.11 14.15 8.99
CA GLU A 321 -10.16 15.28 9.06
C GLU A 321 -9.35 15.48 7.77
N ALA A 322 -9.06 14.41 7.04
CA ALA A 322 -8.33 14.46 5.76
C ALA A 322 -8.91 15.44 4.72
N TYR A 323 -10.18 15.81 4.84
CA TYR A 323 -10.84 16.81 3.98
C TYR A 323 -10.71 18.24 4.49
N ARG A 324 -10.31 18.46 5.72
CA ARG A 324 -10.33 19.78 6.39
C ARG A 324 -9.62 20.86 5.60
N SER A 325 -8.39 20.56 5.14
CA SER A 325 -7.58 21.54 4.40
C SER A 325 -8.29 22.08 3.14
N ASN A 326 -9.10 21.27 2.49
CA ASN A 326 -9.86 21.67 1.30
C ASN A 326 -11.01 22.61 1.68
N PHE A 327 -11.68 22.33 2.80
CA PHE A 327 -12.77 23.17 3.33
C PHE A 327 -12.24 24.51 3.83
N ASP A 328 -11.12 24.51 4.53
CA ASP A 328 -10.46 25.73 5.00
C ASP A 328 -10.02 26.60 3.81
N ALA A 329 -9.48 25.99 2.75
CA ALA A 329 -9.02 26.71 1.54
C ALA A 329 -10.20 27.30 0.73
N GLU A 330 -11.34 26.63 0.66
CA GLU A 330 -12.52 27.12 -0.07
C GLU A 330 -13.48 27.95 0.79
N GLY A 331 -13.26 28.00 2.12
CA GLY A 331 -14.11 28.73 3.05
C GLY A 331 -15.54 28.21 3.10
N VAL A 332 -15.73 26.91 2.90
CA VAL A 332 -17.07 26.28 2.90
C VAL A 332 -17.52 26.06 4.34
N SER A 333 -18.71 26.54 4.69
CA SER A 333 -19.30 26.38 6.03
C SER A 333 -19.87 24.98 6.26
N PRO A 334 -19.98 24.53 7.53
CA PRO A 334 -20.64 23.27 7.85
C PRO A 334 -22.14 23.33 7.56
N LEU A 335 -22.66 22.31 6.88
CA LEU A 335 -24.05 22.22 6.50
C LEU A 335 -25.03 22.31 7.69
N LEU A 336 -24.62 21.81 8.86
CA LEU A 336 -25.39 21.95 10.10
C LEU A 336 -25.55 23.41 10.50
N ILE A 337 -24.50 24.20 10.42
CA ILE A 337 -24.51 25.64 10.77
C ILE A 337 -25.36 26.41 9.79
N ASP A 338 -25.20 26.16 8.50
CA ASP A 338 -25.98 26.82 7.44
C ASP A 338 -27.48 26.53 7.62
N GLU A 339 -27.83 25.29 7.95
CA GLU A 339 -29.23 24.90 8.16
C GLU A 339 -29.83 25.54 9.42
N LEU A 340 -29.09 25.62 10.52
CA LEU A 340 -29.53 26.30 11.72
C LEU A 340 -29.73 27.81 11.46
N GLN A 341 -28.85 28.44 10.70
CA GLN A 341 -29.02 29.84 10.29
C GLN A 341 -30.22 30.03 9.37
N ARG A 342 -30.45 29.11 8.41
CA ARG A 342 -31.61 29.13 7.55
C ARG A 342 -32.90 29.04 8.33
N GLN A 343 -32.92 28.30 9.43
CA GLN A 343 -34.04 28.18 10.35
C GLN A 343 -34.09 29.32 11.39
N GLU A 344 -33.30 30.37 11.22
CA GLU A 344 -33.28 31.55 12.10
C GLU A 344 -32.89 31.26 13.56
N TYR A 345 -32.02 30.24 13.81
CA TYR A 345 -31.44 30.04 15.13
C TYR A 345 -30.38 31.13 15.42
N LEU A 346 -30.42 31.70 16.62
CA LEU A 346 -29.38 32.56 17.12
C LEU A 346 -28.20 31.68 17.58
N LEU A 347 -27.08 31.73 16.87
CA LEU A 347 -25.88 30.91 17.17
C LEU A 347 -24.91 31.70 18.01
N SER A 348 -24.42 31.08 19.07
CA SER A 348 -23.34 31.59 19.91
C SER A 348 -22.29 30.51 20.17
N ALA A 349 -21.01 30.85 20.08
CA ALA A 349 -19.91 29.94 20.35
C ALA A 349 -19.00 30.50 21.45
N PHE A 350 -18.61 29.64 22.38
CA PHE A 350 -17.71 29.97 23.47
C PHE A 350 -16.58 28.94 23.49
N SER A 351 -15.35 29.40 23.62
CA SER A 351 -14.18 28.54 23.71
C SER A 351 -13.21 29.04 24.78
N SER A 352 -12.61 28.11 25.50
CA SER A 352 -11.58 28.42 26.51
C SER A 352 -10.25 28.86 25.90
N ASN A 353 -9.95 28.42 24.64
CA ASN A 353 -8.65 28.65 24.01
C ASN A 353 -8.75 29.54 22.74
N GLY A 354 -9.89 30.23 22.54
CA GLY A 354 -10.17 30.93 21.29
C GLY A 354 -10.81 30.04 20.24
N LEU A 355 -11.35 30.65 19.19
CA LEU A 355 -12.03 29.98 18.06
C LEU A 355 -11.18 30.08 16.78
N ASN A 356 -9.85 30.02 16.91
CA ASN A 356 -8.91 30.06 15.79
C ASN A 356 -8.73 28.71 15.13
#